data_04f915fb3635eb16a9c13b0580191925
#
_entry.id   04f915fb3635eb16a9c13b0580191925
#
_cell.length_a   1.000
_cell.length_b   1.000
_cell.length_c   1.000
_cell.angle_alpha   90.00
_cell.angle_beta   90.00
_cell.angle_gamma   90.00
#
_symmetry.space_group_name_H-M   'P 1'
#
loop_
_entity.id
_entity.type
_entity.pdbx_description
1 polymer ?
#
loop_
_entity_poly.entity_id
_entity_poly.type
_entity_poly.pdbx_seq_one_letter_code
_entity_poly.pdbx_strand_id
1 'polypeptide(L)'
;MQLSEQEIVRREKLASLRKLGINPYPADLFPVDHTTAKIKSKFEEGKKVVVAGRLMSRRIQGKASFADIQDSEGKIQLYFNRDEICPDEDKSKYNDVYKKLLDIGDFIGIQGELFTTQVGEKTIMVKEFSLLSKALRPLPLPKTDKEGHVFDEFNDPEQRYRQRYADLVVNPKVKEVFIKRTKLFNAMRNFFNDAGYFEVETPILQPIPGGAAARPFITHHNALDMPLYLRVANELYLKRLIVGGFDGVYEFSKNFRNEGMDRTHNPEFTAMEIYVAYKDYNWMMEFTENLLEHCAMAVNGTTDAPFGKHSVNFKAPYKRVTMTDAIIEFTGFDITGKSEKELAEAARGMGIDVDDTMGKGKLIDEIFGEKCEGQYIQPTFITDYPKEMSPLCKEHRDNPELTERFELMVCGKEIANAYSELNDPIEQRARLEEQLKLSEKGDDEAMFIDNDFLRALEYGMPPTSGLGIGMDRLIMFLTNNQSIQEVLFFPQMKPEKKAIVPKPEDFIKIGVPQEWVDVVMHEFLSVTKLKENKATQVHQKLNGLRKKNKLPIAALQLEEVEKWF
;
A
#
# COMPACT_ATOMS: atom_id res chain seq x y z
N MET A 1 -17.73 -13.06 16.82
CA MET A 1 -18.25 -11.88 16.10
C MET A 1 -19.76 -12.10 15.93
N GLN A 2 -20.59 -11.18 16.41
CA GLN A 2 -22.05 -11.28 16.27
C GLN A 2 -22.42 -10.99 14.81
N LEU A 3 -23.20 -11.88 14.19
CA LEU A 3 -23.64 -11.70 12.81
C LEU A 3 -24.73 -10.63 12.74
N SER A 4 -24.70 -9.81 11.70
CA SER A 4 -25.80 -8.90 11.39
C SER A 4 -27.05 -9.66 10.92
N GLU A 5 -28.22 -9.05 11.01
CA GLU A 5 -29.47 -9.63 10.55
C GLU A 5 -29.39 -10.09 9.08
N GLN A 6 -28.81 -9.27 8.21
CA GLN A 6 -28.60 -9.62 6.81
C GLN A 6 -27.67 -10.82 6.61
N GLU A 7 -26.63 -10.97 7.44
CA GLU A 7 -25.74 -12.12 7.38
C GLU A 7 -26.42 -13.41 7.86
N ILE A 8 -27.35 -13.31 8.82
CA ILE A 8 -28.19 -14.44 9.27
C ILE A 8 -29.12 -14.88 8.13
N VAL A 9 -29.89 -13.94 7.55
CA VAL A 9 -30.81 -14.22 6.44
C VAL A 9 -30.09 -14.87 5.25
N ARG A 10 -28.88 -14.43 4.90
CA ARG A 10 -28.10 -15.02 3.81
C ARG A 10 -27.68 -16.47 4.09
N ARG A 11 -27.40 -16.79 5.37
CA ARG A 11 -27.10 -18.18 5.79
C ARG A 11 -28.32 -19.08 5.75
N GLU A 12 -29.51 -18.55 6.07
CA GLU A 12 -30.77 -19.27 5.91
C GLU A 12 -31.09 -19.57 4.43
N LYS A 13 -30.83 -18.59 3.54
CA LYS A 13 -30.94 -18.78 2.09
C LYS A 13 -29.95 -19.82 1.57
N LEU A 14 -28.71 -19.83 2.10
CA LEU A 14 -27.70 -20.84 1.79
C LEU A 14 -28.21 -22.24 2.16
N ALA A 15 -28.79 -22.41 3.36
CA ALA A 15 -29.35 -23.66 3.80
C ALA A 15 -30.50 -24.10 2.91
N SER A 16 -31.36 -23.15 2.47
CA SER A 16 -32.46 -23.39 1.57
C SER A 16 -32.00 -23.84 0.18
N LEU A 17 -30.96 -23.23 -0.39
CA LEU A 17 -30.37 -23.69 -1.66
C LEU A 17 -29.87 -25.14 -1.59
N ARG A 18 -29.20 -25.51 -0.50
CA ARG A 18 -28.73 -26.89 -0.26
C ARG A 18 -29.89 -27.89 -0.15
N LYS A 19 -30.99 -27.50 0.50
CA LYS A 19 -32.19 -28.33 0.59
C LYS A 19 -32.83 -28.57 -0.79
N LEU A 20 -32.71 -27.61 -1.72
CA LEU A 20 -33.18 -27.75 -3.09
C LEU A 20 -32.18 -28.55 -3.98
N GLY A 21 -31.11 -29.10 -3.43
CA GLY A 21 -30.08 -29.83 -4.18
C GLY A 21 -29.16 -28.93 -5.01
N ILE A 22 -29.22 -27.60 -4.82
CA ILE A 22 -28.37 -26.64 -5.51
C ILE A 22 -27.08 -26.49 -4.73
N ASN A 23 -25.93 -26.83 -5.38
CA ASN A 23 -24.62 -26.56 -4.80
C ASN A 23 -24.33 -25.06 -4.90
N PRO A 24 -24.22 -24.33 -3.77
CA PRO A 24 -23.98 -22.88 -3.79
C PRO A 24 -22.52 -22.51 -4.03
N TYR A 25 -21.62 -23.47 -4.12
CA TYR A 25 -20.18 -23.31 -4.35
C TYR A 25 -19.65 -24.44 -5.26
N PRO A 26 -20.11 -24.54 -6.53
CA PRO A 26 -19.65 -25.56 -7.44
C PRO A 26 -18.16 -25.40 -7.75
N ALA A 27 -17.48 -26.51 -7.95
CA ALA A 27 -16.08 -26.55 -8.40
C ALA A 27 -15.99 -26.72 -9.93
N ASP A 28 -17.11 -26.92 -10.60
CA ASP A 28 -17.17 -27.20 -12.01
C ASP A 28 -16.71 -26.01 -12.86
N LEU A 29 -16.11 -26.29 -14.00
CA LEU A 29 -15.76 -25.26 -14.98
C LEU A 29 -17.02 -24.58 -15.50
N PHE A 30 -17.09 -23.25 -15.42
CA PHE A 30 -18.09 -22.47 -16.12
C PHE A 30 -17.51 -21.88 -17.41
N PRO A 31 -18.01 -22.21 -18.60
CA PRO A 31 -17.34 -21.93 -19.87
C PRO A 31 -17.59 -20.50 -20.37
N VAL A 32 -17.02 -19.49 -19.71
CA VAL A 32 -17.10 -18.08 -20.13
C VAL A 32 -16.42 -17.87 -21.47
N ASP A 33 -17.13 -17.27 -22.44
CA ASP A 33 -16.62 -17.00 -23.79
C ASP A 33 -16.45 -15.48 -24.07
N HIS A 34 -17.16 -14.62 -23.34
CA HIS A 34 -17.12 -13.16 -23.48
C HIS A 34 -16.95 -12.44 -22.14
N THR A 35 -16.25 -11.31 -22.18
CA THR A 35 -16.25 -10.33 -21.08
C THR A 35 -17.24 -9.20 -21.36
N THR A 36 -17.68 -8.50 -20.31
CA THR A 36 -18.63 -7.39 -20.44
C THR A 36 -18.08 -6.26 -21.35
N ALA A 37 -16.77 -6.00 -21.29
CA ALA A 37 -16.12 -5.00 -22.16
C ALA A 37 -16.09 -5.44 -23.62
N LYS A 38 -15.78 -6.71 -23.91
CA LYS A 38 -15.82 -7.27 -25.28
C LYS A 38 -17.22 -7.16 -25.88
N ILE A 39 -18.25 -7.50 -25.10
CA ILE A 39 -19.64 -7.37 -25.53
C ILE A 39 -19.98 -5.91 -25.87
N LYS A 40 -19.64 -4.97 -24.98
CA LYS A 40 -19.94 -3.54 -25.21
C LYS A 40 -19.20 -2.95 -26.41
N SER A 41 -17.95 -3.35 -26.64
CA SER A 41 -17.14 -2.85 -27.75
C SER A 41 -17.51 -3.43 -29.11
N LYS A 42 -17.96 -4.70 -29.14
CA LYS A 42 -18.36 -5.43 -30.35
C LYS A 42 -19.76 -6.03 -30.16
N PHE A 43 -20.74 -5.15 -29.99
CA PHE A 43 -22.10 -5.56 -29.74
C PHE A 43 -22.77 -6.01 -31.06
N GLU A 44 -23.28 -7.22 -31.06
CA GLU A 44 -23.99 -7.82 -32.20
C GLU A 44 -25.32 -8.35 -31.68
N GLU A 45 -26.44 -7.74 -32.10
CA GLU A 45 -27.78 -8.14 -31.70
C GLU A 45 -28.07 -9.59 -32.11
N GLY A 46 -28.72 -10.36 -31.25
CA GLY A 46 -28.99 -11.80 -31.48
C GLY A 46 -27.82 -12.73 -31.19
N LYS A 47 -26.63 -12.22 -30.88
CA LYS A 47 -25.48 -13.07 -30.57
C LYS A 47 -25.65 -13.77 -29.22
N LYS A 48 -25.41 -15.08 -29.22
CA LYS A 48 -25.37 -15.89 -28.00
C LYS A 48 -24.03 -15.69 -27.28
N VAL A 49 -24.09 -15.53 -25.97
CA VAL A 49 -22.93 -15.28 -25.11
C VAL A 49 -23.05 -16.05 -23.79
N VAL A 50 -21.87 -16.43 -23.27
CA VAL A 50 -21.73 -17.02 -21.94
C VAL A 50 -20.84 -16.09 -21.12
N VAL A 51 -21.39 -15.53 -20.03
CA VAL A 51 -20.66 -14.62 -19.15
C VAL A 51 -20.79 -15.04 -17.70
N ALA A 52 -19.84 -14.66 -16.88
CA ALA A 52 -19.92 -14.84 -15.44
C ALA A 52 -19.48 -13.57 -14.71
N GLY A 53 -20.07 -13.31 -13.55
CA GLY A 53 -19.70 -12.15 -12.75
C GLY A 53 -20.51 -12.03 -11.49
N ARG A 54 -20.32 -10.94 -10.80
CA ARG A 54 -20.99 -10.60 -9.54
C ARG A 54 -22.29 -9.85 -9.82
N LEU A 55 -23.38 -10.29 -9.20
CA LEU A 55 -24.67 -9.60 -9.24
C LEU A 55 -24.59 -8.30 -8.42
N MET A 56 -24.70 -7.16 -9.09
CA MET A 56 -24.48 -5.84 -8.48
C MET A 56 -25.78 -5.08 -8.20
N SER A 57 -26.80 -5.31 -9.01
CA SER A 57 -28.13 -4.73 -8.82
C SER A 57 -29.22 -5.72 -9.22
N ARG A 58 -30.43 -5.51 -8.73
CA ARG A 58 -31.58 -6.31 -9.12
C ARG A 58 -32.88 -5.53 -8.92
N ARG A 59 -33.69 -5.42 -9.97
CA ARG A 59 -35.01 -4.76 -9.97
C ARG A 59 -36.05 -5.74 -10.49
N ILE A 60 -36.84 -6.29 -9.58
CA ILE A 60 -37.88 -7.31 -9.87
C ILE A 60 -39.20 -6.63 -10.17
N GLN A 61 -39.77 -6.92 -11.33
CA GLN A 61 -41.08 -6.42 -11.79
C GLN A 61 -41.95 -7.59 -12.26
N GLY A 62 -42.57 -8.28 -11.30
CA GLY A 62 -43.46 -9.42 -11.58
C GLY A 62 -42.74 -10.59 -12.26
N LYS A 63 -43.09 -10.81 -13.56
CA LYS A 63 -42.51 -11.87 -14.40
C LYS A 63 -41.19 -11.49 -15.06
N ALA A 64 -40.83 -10.21 -15.03
CA ALA A 64 -39.60 -9.67 -15.61
C ALA A 64 -38.71 -9.07 -14.52
N SER A 65 -37.43 -9.01 -14.78
CA SER A 65 -36.47 -8.40 -13.87
C SER A 65 -35.24 -7.91 -14.63
N PHE A 66 -34.76 -6.74 -14.24
CA PHE A 66 -33.47 -6.25 -14.67
C PHE A 66 -32.44 -6.41 -13.55
N ALA A 67 -31.22 -6.73 -13.93
CA ALA A 67 -30.08 -6.84 -13.02
C ALA A 67 -28.80 -6.36 -13.71
N ASP A 68 -27.76 -6.04 -12.95
CA ASP A 68 -26.44 -5.76 -13.48
C ASP A 68 -25.46 -6.82 -12.99
N ILE A 69 -24.68 -7.37 -13.91
CA ILE A 69 -23.55 -8.24 -13.61
C ILE A 69 -22.24 -7.49 -13.82
N GLN A 70 -21.29 -7.67 -12.91
CA GLN A 70 -19.94 -7.09 -12.98
C GLN A 70 -18.90 -8.21 -13.07
N ASP A 71 -18.07 -8.15 -14.10
CA ASP A 71 -16.88 -9.00 -14.24
C ASP A 71 -15.58 -8.21 -13.97
N SER A 72 -14.45 -8.73 -14.43
CA SER A 72 -13.15 -8.07 -14.28
C SER A 72 -12.99 -6.79 -15.10
N GLU A 73 -13.76 -6.61 -16.17
CA GLU A 73 -13.59 -5.53 -17.16
C GLU A 73 -14.73 -4.50 -17.15
N GLY A 74 -15.86 -4.79 -16.51
CA GLY A 74 -16.95 -3.84 -16.45
C GLY A 74 -18.28 -4.41 -15.95
N LYS A 75 -19.37 -3.76 -16.36
CA LYS A 75 -20.74 -4.15 -16.04
C LYS A 75 -21.58 -4.25 -17.30
N ILE A 76 -22.57 -5.14 -17.29
CA ILE A 76 -23.59 -5.22 -18.34
C ILE A 76 -24.95 -5.51 -17.72
N GLN A 77 -26.01 -4.98 -18.33
CA GLN A 77 -27.38 -5.24 -17.91
C GLN A 77 -27.82 -6.64 -18.33
N LEU A 78 -28.56 -7.29 -17.46
CA LEU A 78 -29.24 -8.56 -17.68
C LEU A 78 -30.75 -8.34 -17.68
N TYR A 79 -31.46 -9.02 -18.56
CA TYR A 79 -32.90 -9.10 -18.54
C TYR A 79 -33.35 -10.54 -18.28
N PHE A 80 -33.99 -10.74 -17.17
CA PHE A 80 -34.59 -12.02 -16.76
C PHE A 80 -36.06 -12.01 -17.08
N ASN A 81 -36.51 -12.92 -17.92
CA ASN A 81 -37.93 -13.19 -18.15
C ASN A 81 -38.26 -14.58 -17.60
N ARG A 82 -39.24 -14.65 -16.70
CA ARG A 82 -39.62 -15.91 -16.05
C ARG A 82 -39.97 -17.01 -17.03
N ASP A 83 -40.73 -16.67 -18.07
CA ASP A 83 -41.27 -17.64 -19.00
C ASP A 83 -40.23 -18.10 -20.03
N GLU A 84 -39.16 -17.29 -20.26
CA GLU A 84 -37.99 -17.67 -21.03
C GLU A 84 -37.04 -18.59 -20.25
N ILE A 85 -36.80 -18.31 -18.98
CA ILE A 85 -35.91 -19.08 -18.09
C ILE A 85 -36.56 -20.41 -17.68
N CYS A 86 -37.89 -20.41 -17.53
CA CYS A 86 -38.70 -21.55 -17.13
C CYS A 86 -39.80 -21.75 -18.17
N PRO A 87 -39.50 -22.37 -19.33
CA PRO A 87 -40.53 -22.60 -20.37
C PRO A 87 -41.63 -23.55 -19.93
N ASP A 88 -41.32 -24.51 -19.07
CA ASP A 88 -42.25 -25.51 -18.55
C ASP A 88 -43.18 -24.92 -17.47
N GLU A 89 -44.11 -25.75 -16.92
CA GLU A 89 -45.04 -25.36 -15.86
C GLU A 89 -44.31 -24.99 -14.56
N ASP A 90 -43.18 -25.63 -14.26
CA ASP A 90 -42.35 -25.31 -13.07
C ASP A 90 -41.61 -23.99 -13.23
N LYS A 91 -42.06 -23.00 -12.49
CA LYS A 91 -41.46 -21.65 -12.42
C LYS A 91 -40.55 -21.43 -11.19
N SER A 92 -40.19 -22.49 -10.49
CA SER A 92 -39.43 -22.43 -9.22
C SER A 92 -38.03 -21.84 -9.40
N LYS A 93 -37.32 -22.13 -10.51
CA LYS A 93 -35.99 -21.56 -10.81
C LYS A 93 -36.01 -20.04 -10.80
N TYR A 94 -37.03 -19.39 -11.36
CA TYR A 94 -37.20 -17.95 -11.31
C TYR A 94 -37.83 -17.47 -9.98
N ASN A 95 -38.97 -18.07 -9.56
CA ASN A 95 -39.74 -17.54 -8.44
C ASN A 95 -39.10 -17.78 -7.09
N ASP A 96 -38.43 -18.91 -6.88
CA ASP A 96 -37.84 -19.28 -5.61
C ASP A 96 -36.34 -19.07 -5.62
N VAL A 97 -35.61 -19.58 -6.61
CA VAL A 97 -34.13 -19.43 -6.62
C VAL A 97 -33.75 -17.98 -6.93
N TYR A 98 -34.04 -17.48 -8.14
CA TYR A 98 -33.62 -16.14 -8.56
C TYR A 98 -34.18 -15.02 -7.67
N LYS A 99 -35.49 -15.03 -7.41
CA LYS A 99 -36.15 -13.93 -6.67
C LYS A 99 -35.90 -13.95 -5.17
N LYS A 100 -35.88 -15.13 -4.53
CA LYS A 100 -35.84 -15.23 -3.07
C LYS A 100 -34.48 -15.60 -2.51
N LEU A 101 -33.70 -16.47 -3.20
CA LEU A 101 -32.49 -17.07 -2.65
C LEU A 101 -31.21 -16.41 -3.12
N LEU A 102 -31.17 -15.79 -4.32
CA LEU A 102 -30.03 -14.99 -4.74
C LEU A 102 -30.03 -13.63 -4.03
N ASP A 103 -28.83 -13.11 -3.81
CA ASP A 103 -28.59 -11.79 -3.23
C ASP A 103 -27.59 -10.97 -4.07
N ILE A 104 -27.62 -9.65 -3.93
CA ILE A 104 -26.57 -8.77 -4.45
C ILE A 104 -25.24 -9.20 -3.81
N GLY A 105 -24.24 -9.38 -4.65
CA GLY A 105 -22.92 -9.90 -4.27
C GLY A 105 -22.69 -11.35 -4.65
N ASP A 106 -23.73 -12.15 -4.97
CA ASP A 106 -23.56 -13.51 -5.47
C ASP A 106 -22.85 -13.52 -6.83
N PHE A 107 -22.02 -14.53 -7.09
CA PHE A 107 -21.51 -14.79 -8.43
C PHE A 107 -22.46 -15.70 -9.19
N ILE A 108 -22.80 -15.27 -10.38
CA ILE A 108 -23.69 -16.01 -11.27
C ILE A 108 -23.06 -16.19 -12.65
N GLY A 109 -23.32 -17.33 -13.24
CA GLY A 109 -23.04 -17.61 -14.65
C GLY A 109 -24.32 -17.43 -15.47
N ILE A 110 -24.21 -16.86 -16.64
CA ILE A 110 -25.30 -16.49 -17.52
C ILE A 110 -25.05 -17.06 -18.92
N GLN A 111 -26.03 -17.71 -19.47
CA GLN A 111 -26.12 -17.98 -20.90
C GLN A 111 -27.29 -17.18 -21.46
N GLY A 112 -27.08 -16.42 -22.51
CA GLY A 112 -28.12 -15.54 -23.04
C GLY A 112 -27.81 -15.03 -24.44
N GLU A 113 -28.67 -14.12 -24.88
CA GLU A 113 -28.64 -13.53 -26.21
C GLU A 113 -28.60 -12.00 -26.09
N LEU A 114 -27.79 -11.35 -26.89
CA LEU A 114 -27.65 -9.89 -26.87
C LEU A 114 -28.86 -9.23 -27.53
N PHE A 115 -29.40 -8.20 -26.86
CA PHE A 115 -30.44 -7.36 -27.46
C PHE A 115 -30.34 -5.93 -26.91
N THR A 116 -30.94 -5.01 -27.65
CA THR A 116 -31.04 -3.60 -27.24
C THR A 116 -32.44 -3.35 -26.66
N THR A 117 -32.52 -2.79 -25.47
CA THR A 117 -33.79 -2.41 -24.86
C THR A 117 -34.44 -1.25 -25.60
N GLN A 118 -35.75 -1.01 -25.35
CA GLN A 118 -36.50 0.13 -25.95
C GLN A 118 -35.84 1.50 -25.64
N VAL A 119 -35.08 1.60 -24.54
CA VAL A 119 -34.36 2.83 -24.15
C VAL A 119 -32.91 2.85 -24.65
N GLY A 120 -32.52 1.90 -25.50
CA GLY A 120 -31.20 1.86 -26.12
C GLY A 120 -30.09 1.19 -25.28
N GLU A 121 -30.41 0.53 -24.14
CA GLU A 121 -29.39 -0.12 -23.30
C GLU A 121 -29.02 -1.51 -23.85
N LYS A 122 -27.70 -1.74 -24.01
CA LYS A 122 -27.14 -3.04 -24.42
C LYS A 122 -27.31 -4.06 -23.28
N THR A 123 -28.08 -5.11 -23.53
CA THR A 123 -28.56 -6.03 -22.51
C THR A 123 -28.40 -7.49 -22.94
N ILE A 124 -28.22 -8.40 -21.99
CA ILE A 124 -28.26 -9.86 -22.24
C ILE A 124 -29.63 -10.35 -21.82
N MET A 125 -30.41 -10.90 -22.76
CA MET A 125 -31.61 -11.69 -22.47
C MET A 125 -31.19 -13.03 -21.91
N VAL A 126 -31.42 -13.26 -20.64
CA VAL A 126 -31.01 -14.47 -19.94
C VAL A 126 -31.88 -15.64 -20.37
N LYS A 127 -31.26 -16.68 -20.91
CA LYS A 127 -31.91 -17.97 -21.22
C LYS A 127 -31.68 -18.97 -20.10
N GLU A 128 -30.46 -18.95 -19.51
CA GLU A 128 -30.10 -19.81 -18.40
C GLU A 128 -29.19 -19.07 -17.42
N PHE A 129 -29.32 -19.38 -16.12
CA PHE A 129 -28.39 -18.91 -15.10
C PHE A 129 -28.01 -20.04 -14.13
N SER A 130 -26.80 -19.93 -13.57
CA SER A 130 -26.27 -20.82 -12.56
C SER A 130 -25.68 -19.99 -11.41
N LEU A 131 -25.88 -20.45 -10.17
CA LEU A 131 -25.18 -19.87 -9.01
C LEU A 131 -23.77 -20.45 -8.96
N LEU A 132 -22.75 -19.58 -9.00
CA LEU A 132 -21.34 -19.97 -8.94
C LEU A 132 -20.73 -19.74 -7.56
N SER A 133 -21.21 -18.76 -6.81
CA SER A 133 -20.79 -18.53 -5.42
C SER A 133 -21.79 -17.69 -4.66
N LYS A 134 -22.24 -18.18 -3.52
CA LYS A 134 -23.16 -17.47 -2.61
C LYS A 134 -22.39 -16.50 -1.71
N ALA A 135 -22.73 -15.21 -1.76
CA ALA A 135 -22.19 -14.20 -0.86
C ALA A 135 -22.91 -14.20 0.48
N LEU A 136 -22.20 -14.45 1.57
CA LEU A 136 -22.76 -14.47 2.93
C LEU A 136 -22.68 -13.13 3.66
N ARG A 137 -21.97 -12.16 3.08
CA ARG A 137 -21.85 -10.80 3.62
C ARG A 137 -22.32 -9.79 2.59
N PRO A 138 -23.14 -8.80 2.97
CA PRO A 138 -23.56 -7.75 2.04
C PRO A 138 -22.36 -6.91 1.59
N LEU A 139 -22.39 -6.48 0.33
CA LEU A 139 -21.42 -5.50 -0.16
C LEU A 139 -21.73 -4.12 0.44
N PRO A 140 -20.69 -3.32 0.78
CA PRO A 140 -20.84 -1.95 1.23
C PRO A 140 -21.15 -1.02 0.03
N LEU A 141 -22.29 -1.21 -0.63
CA LEU A 141 -22.69 -0.40 -1.76
C LEU A 141 -23.28 0.91 -1.29
N PRO A 142 -22.96 2.04 -1.94
CA PRO A 142 -23.59 3.31 -1.66
C PRO A 142 -25.10 3.22 -1.92
N LYS A 143 -25.86 3.96 -1.12
CA LYS A 143 -27.30 4.11 -1.29
C LYS A 143 -27.59 5.51 -1.81
N THR A 144 -28.61 5.62 -2.65
CA THR A 144 -29.07 6.90 -3.18
C THR A 144 -30.51 7.11 -2.74
N ASP A 145 -30.83 8.27 -2.19
CA ASP A 145 -32.19 8.64 -1.85
C ASP A 145 -33.00 9.05 -3.10
N LYS A 146 -34.26 9.42 -2.90
CA LYS A 146 -35.16 9.83 -3.99
C LYS A 146 -34.76 11.19 -4.60
N GLU A 147 -33.94 11.97 -3.89
CA GLU A 147 -33.47 13.30 -4.26
C GLU A 147 -32.11 13.24 -4.97
N GLY A 148 -31.50 12.03 -5.05
CA GLY A 148 -30.21 11.80 -5.72
C GLY A 148 -29.00 11.94 -4.79
N HIS A 149 -29.18 12.15 -3.49
CA HIS A 149 -28.05 12.20 -2.54
C HIS A 149 -27.52 10.79 -2.31
N VAL A 150 -26.21 10.65 -2.41
CA VAL A 150 -25.50 9.39 -2.15
C VAL A 150 -25.04 9.37 -0.70
N PHE A 151 -25.30 8.27 -0.01
CA PHE A 151 -24.89 8.04 1.38
C PHE A 151 -24.42 6.59 1.58
N ASP A 152 -23.82 6.31 2.74
CA ASP A 152 -23.19 5.01 3.05
C ASP A 152 -22.09 4.62 2.04
N GLU A 153 -21.36 5.62 1.50
CA GLU A 153 -20.20 5.33 0.64
C GLU A 153 -19.09 4.63 1.42
N PHE A 154 -18.48 3.63 0.80
CA PHE A 154 -17.32 2.93 1.34
C PHE A 154 -16.04 3.74 1.06
N ASN A 155 -15.91 4.88 1.76
CA ASN A 155 -14.86 5.88 1.54
C ASN A 155 -13.90 6.07 2.74
N ASP A 156 -14.21 5.50 3.92
CA ASP A 156 -13.31 5.52 5.07
C ASP A 156 -12.00 4.80 4.74
N PRO A 157 -10.83 5.49 4.77
CA PRO A 157 -9.57 4.91 4.32
C PRO A 157 -9.16 3.67 5.12
N GLU A 158 -9.36 3.67 6.46
CA GLU A 158 -8.98 2.53 7.28
C GLU A 158 -9.78 1.28 6.93
N GLN A 159 -11.10 1.41 6.74
CA GLN A 159 -11.94 0.30 6.34
C GLN A 159 -11.62 -0.19 4.94
N ARG A 160 -11.36 0.72 3.98
CA ARG A 160 -10.96 0.40 2.61
C ARG A 160 -9.66 -0.41 2.58
N TYR A 161 -8.66 -0.02 3.35
CA TYR A 161 -7.38 -0.73 3.40
C TYR A 161 -7.51 -2.10 4.06
N ARG A 162 -8.28 -2.22 5.15
CA ARG A 162 -8.53 -3.49 5.83
C ARG A 162 -9.39 -4.46 5.01
N GLN A 163 -10.31 -3.94 4.20
CA GLN A 163 -11.22 -4.71 3.36
C GLN A 163 -11.01 -4.40 1.88
N ARG A 164 -9.76 -4.38 1.43
CA ARG A 164 -9.39 -4.05 0.04
C ARG A 164 -10.14 -4.89 -0.99
N TYR A 165 -10.47 -6.14 -0.68
CA TYR A 165 -11.30 -7.00 -1.51
C TYR A 165 -12.73 -6.46 -1.71
N ALA A 166 -13.29 -5.77 -0.73
CA ALA A 166 -14.59 -5.08 -0.87
C ALA A 166 -14.41 -3.74 -1.60
N ASP A 167 -13.39 -2.97 -1.27
CA ASP A 167 -13.01 -1.72 -1.92
C ASP A 167 -12.85 -1.88 -3.45
N LEU A 168 -12.13 -2.91 -3.89
CA LEU A 168 -11.96 -3.24 -5.32
C LEU A 168 -13.27 -3.56 -6.05
N VAL A 169 -14.29 -4.03 -5.33
CA VAL A 169 -15.61 -4.30 -5.92
C VAL A 169 -16.45 -3.05 -6.07
N VAL A 170 -16.46 -2.19 -5.03
CA VAL A 170 -17.39 -1.05 -4.98
C VAL A 170 -16.79 0.25 -5.53
N ASN A 171 -15.45 0.36 -5.53
CA ASN A 171 -14.69 1.52 -6.01
C ASN A 171 -13.83 1.17 -7.25
N PRO A 172 -14.39 1.21 -8.47
CA PRO A 172 -13.66 0.78 -9.69
C PRO A 172 -12.34 1.53 -9.92
N LYS A 173 -12.26 2.81 -9.54
CA LYS A 173 -11.04 3.64 -9.67
C LYS A 173 -9.85 3.06 -8.89
N VAL A 174 -10.10 2.37 -7.78
CA VAL A 174 -9.03 1.71 -7.01
C VAL A 174 -8.38 0.60 -7.82
N LYS A 175 -9.16 -0.16 -8.59
CA LYS A 175 -8.63 -1.20 -9.47
C LYS A 175 -7.72 -0.65 -10.57
N GLU A 176 -8.03 0.54 -11.11
CA GLU A 176 -7.22 1.21 -12.14
C GLU A 176 -5.80 1.49 -11.67
N VAL A 177 -5.61 1.83 -10.39
CA VAL A 177 -4.28 2.05 -9.79
C VAL A 177 -3.41 0.80 -9.93
N PHE A 178 -3.96 -0.36 -9.62
CA PHE A 178 -3.22 -1.63 -9.69
C PHE A 178 -2.99 -2.11 -11.13
N ILE A 179 -3.90 -1.81 -12.05
CA ILE A 179 -3.68 -2.04 -13.48
C ILE A 179 -2.52 -1.17 -13.98
N LYS A 180 -2.49 0.11 -13.61
CA LYS A 180 -1.39 1.04 -13.94
C LYS A 180 -0.08 0.60 -13.31
N ARG A 181 -0.11 0.08 -12.06
CA ARG A 181 1.07 -0.51 -11.41
C ARG A 181 1.66 -1.66 -12.25
N THR A 182 0.82 -2.59 -12.71
CA THR A 182 1.27 -3.69 -13.59
C THR A 182 1.87 -3.16 -14.90
N LYS A 183 1.25 -2.14 -15.52
CA LYS A 183 1.79 -1.51 -16.73
C LYS A 183 3.15 -0.88 -16.49
N LEU A 184 3.35 -0.21 -15.34
CA LEU A 184 4.64 0.36 -14.94
C LEU A 184 5.74 -0.70 -14.89
N PHE A 185 5.50 -1.80 -14.16
CA PHE A 185 6.46 -2.89 -14.05
C PHE A 185 6.82 -3.50 -15.42
N ASN A 186 5.82 -3.71 -16.27
CA ASN A 186 6.05 -4.25 -17.62
C ASN A 186 6.83 -3.26 -18.49
N ALA A 187 6.54 -1.96 -18.40
CA ALA A 187 7.27 -0.94 -19.15
C ALA A 187 8.75 -0.89 -18.76
N MET A 188 9.06 -0.93 -17.46
CA MET A 188 10.44 -0.99 -16.97
C MET A 188 11.15 -2.27 -17.41
N ARG A 189 10.51 -3.45 -17.29
CA ARG A 189 11.09 -4.71 -17.75
C ARG A 189 11.44 -4.68 -19.23
N ASN A 190 10.52 -4.19 -20.05
CA ASN A 190 10.77 -4.07 -21.49
C ASN A 190 11.96 -3.15 -21.75
N PHE A 191 12.01 -1.99 -21.10
CA PHE A 191 13.10 -1.02 -21.25
C PHE A 191 14.47 -1.63 -20.90
N PHE A 192 14.57 -2.39 -19.81
CA PHE A 192 15.81 -3.04 -19.39
C PHE A 192 16.17 -4.22 -20.27
N ASN A 193 15.21 -5.06 -20.65
CA ASN A 193 15.42 -6.21 -21.52
C ASN A 193 15.87 -5.77 -22.92
N ASP A 194 15.27 -4.70 -23.46
CA ASP A 194 15.68 -4.13 -24.76
C ASP A 194 17.10 -3.56 -24.72
N ALA A 195 17.57 -3.12 -23.53
CA ALA A 195 18.97 -2.72 -23.30
C ALA A 195 19.92 -3.92 -23.08
N GLY A 196 19.40 -5.15 -23.01
CA GLY A 196 20.18 -6.37 -22.83
C GLY A 196 20.53 -6.69 -21.37
N TYR A 197 19.84 -6.11 -20.40
CA TYR A 197 20.05 -6.36 -18.96
C TYR A 197 19.21 -7.53 -18.46
N PHE A 198 19.68 -8.22 -17.41
CA PHE A 198 19.09 -9.44 -16.89
C PHE A 198 18.29 -9.16 -15.60
N GLU A 199 17.03 -9.63 -15.56
CA GLU A 199 16.28 -9.70 -14.31
C GLU A 199 16.82 -10.87 -13.48
N VAL A 200 17.12 -10.61 -12.21
CA VAL A 200 17.70 -11.58 -11.29
C VAL A 200 16.93 -11.58 -9.97
N GLU A 201 17.14 -12.63 -9.18
CA GLU A 201 16.60 -12.73 -7.81
C GLU A 201 17.75 -12.97 -6.83
N THR A 202 17.79 -12.20 -5.76
CA THR A 202 18.79 -12.31 -4.70
C THR A 202 18.13 -12.66 -3.36
N PRO A 203 18.89 -13.15 -2.36
CA PRO A 203 18.31 -13.62 -1.11
C PRO A 203 17.54 -12.55 -0.33
N ILE A 204 16.31 -12.86 0.08
CA ILE A 204 15.53 -12.06 1.03
C ILE A 204 16.05 -12.28 2.46
N LEU A 205 16.35 -13.55 2.82
CA LEU A 205 16.95 -13.90 4.10
C LEU A 205 18.47 -13.79 4.00
N GLN A 206 19.04 -12.86 4.73
CA GLN A 206 20.46 -12.55 4.70
C GLN A 206 21.13 -12.82 6.03
N PRO A 207 22.34 -13.37 6.07
CA PRO A 207 23.09 -13.55 7.31
C PRO A 207 23.60 -12.23 7.89
N ILE A 208 23.82 -11.22 7.03
CA ILE A 208 24.26 -9.88 7.39
C ILE A 208 23.39 -8.89 6.61
N PRO A 209 22.68 -7.95 7.26
CA PRO A 209 21.95 -6.90 6.58
C PRO A 209 22.93 -5.83 6.07
N GLY A 210 22.69 -5.30 4.87
CA GLY A 210 23.56 -4.27 4.30
C GLY A 210 22.97 -3.66 3.03
N GLY A 211 23.67 -2.66 2.47
CA GLY A 211 23.26 -1.94 1.27
C GLY A 211 22.40 -0.69 1.55
N ALA A 212 21.98 -0.47 2.78
CA ALA A 212 21.28 0.75 3.21
C ALA A 212 21.43 0.94 4.72
N ALA A 213 21.34 2.18 5.18
CA ALA A 213 21.20 2.53 6.58
C ALA A 213 19.72 2.36 6.98
N ALA A 214 19.37 1.26 7.65
CA ALA A 214 18.01 0.96 8.06
C ALA A 214 17.98 -0.15 9.12
N ARG A 215 16.99 -0.11 10.00
CA ARG A 215 16.80 -1.16 11.02
C ARG A 215 16.18 -2.41 10.40
N PRO A 216 16.84 -3.61 10.49
CA PRO A 216 16.31 -4.83 9.90
C PRO A 216 15.24 -5.51 10.76
N PHE A 217 14.38 -6.33 10.15
CA PHE A 217 13.63 -7.38 10.86
C PHE A 217 14.53 -8.60 11.06
N ILE A 218 14.51 -9.15 12.26
CA ILE A 218 15.33 -10.31 12.64
C ILE A 218 14.45 -11.55 12.74
N THR A 219 14.91 -12.67 12.20
CA THR A 219 14.30 -13.98 12.33
C THR A 219 15.32 -15.03 12.74
N HIS A 220 14.92 -16.28 12.97
CA HIS A 220 15.79 -17.35 13.40
C HIS A 220 15.66 -18.58 12.50
N HIS A 221 16.78 -19.11 12.03
CA HIS A 221 16.83 -20.34 11.25
C HIS A 221 16.98 -21.55 12.21
N ASN A 222 15.89 -22.26 12.46
CA ASN A 222 15.84 -23.31 13.49
C ASN A 222 16.85 -24.45 13.25
N ALA A 223 17.02 -24.91 12.01
CA ALA A 223 17.90 -26.03 11.70
C ALA A 223 19.40 -25.69 11.80
N LEU A 224 19.77 -24.44 11.59
CA LEU A 224 21.15 -23.95 11.68
C LEU A 224 21.43 -23.24 12.99
N ASP A 225 20.41 -23.04 13.83
CA ASP A 225 20.47 -22.32 15.12
C ASP A 225 21.19 -20.95 14.99
N MET A 226 20.78 -20.15 13.98
CA MET A 226 21.40 -18.87 13.71
C MET A 226 20.37 -17.77 13.40
N PRO A 227 20.65 -16.49 13.74
CA PRO A 227 19.83 -15.38 13.31
C PRO A 227 19.97 -15.15 11.80
N LEU A 228 18.87 -14.76 11.17
CA LEU A 228 18.83 -14.23 9.82
C LEU A 228 18.06 -12.89 9.82
N TYR A 229 18.33 -12.09 8.82
CA TYR A 229 17.72 -10.78 8.66
C TYR A 229 16.91 -10.73 7.37
N LEU A 230 15.73 -10.11 7.40
CA LEU A 230 15.06 -9.71 6.17
C LEU A 230 15.83 -8.54 5.55
N ARG A 231 16.12 -8.62 4.27
CA ARG A 231 16.96 -7.62 3.56
C ARG A 231 16.39 -6.20 3.69
N VAL A 232 17.26 -5.24 3.92
CA VAL A 232 16.95 -3.80 3.87
C VAL A 232 17.17 -3.22 2.48
N ALA A 233 18.07 -3.86 1.68
CA ALA A 233 18.39 -3.59 0.29
C ALA A 233 18.98 -4.87 -0.36
N ASN A 234 19.03 -4.92 -1.67
CA ASN A 234 19.65 -6.00 -2.45
C ASN A 234 20.96 -5.61 -3.12
N GLU A 235 21.43 -4.40 -2.93
CA GLU A 235 22.60 -3.77 -3.51
C GLU A 235 23.86 -4.66 -3.49
N LEU A 236 24.26 -5.15 -2.30
CA LEU A 236 25.52 -5.88 -2.16
C LEU A 236 25.53 -7.21 -2.92
N TYR A 237 24.37 -7.82 -3.13
CA TYR A 237 24.24 -9.03 -3.93
C TYR A 237 24.26 -8.73 -5.43
N LEU A 238 23.65 -7.65 -5.88
CA LEU A 238 23.67 -7.24 -7.29
C LEU A 238 25.08 -6.85 -7.73
N LYS A 239 25.85 -6.14 -6.88
CA LYS A 239 27.26 -5.85 -7.12
C LYS A 239 28.12 -7.11 -7.27
N ARG A 240 27.85 -8.18 -6.48
CA ARG A 240 28.53 -9.47 -6.63
C ARG A 240 28.24 -10.14 -7.99
N LEU A 241 27.07 -9.92 -8.58
CA LEU A 241 26.77 -10.40 -9.93
C LEU A 241 27.54 -9.64 -11.00
N ILE A 242 27.77 -8.34 -10.82
CA ILE A 242 28.66 -7.56 -11.67
C ILE A 242 30.12 -8.09 -11.58
N VAL A 243 30.60 -8.37 -10.37
CA VAL A 243 31.90 -9.07 -10.20
C VAL A 243 31.90 -10.42 -10.92
N GLY A 244 30.77 -11.13 -10.94
CA GLY A 244 30.57 -12.39 -11.63
C GLY A 244 30.57 -12.30 -13.16
N GLY A 245 30.62 -11.08 -13.75
CA GLY A 245 30.76 -10.84 -15.17
C GLY A 245 29.46 -10.52 -15.92
N PHE A 246 28.40 -10.13 -15.23
CA PHE A 246 27.22 -9.55 -15.87
C PHE A 246 27.46 -8.07 -16.20
N ASP A 247 27.14 -7.64 -17.42
CA ASP A 247 27.23 -6.23 -17.83
C ASP A 247 26.10 -5.36 -17.25
N GLY A 248 24.94 -5.96 -16.98
CA GLY A 248 23.83 -5.27 -16.36
C GLY A 248 22.82 -6.24 -15.74
N VAL A 249 22.47 -6.00 -14.48
CA VAL A 249 21.48 -6.80 -13.74
C VAL A 249 20.49 -5.90 -13.04
N TYR A 250 19.22 -6.33 -12.96
CA TYR A 250 18.19 -5.62 -12.21
C TYR A 250 17.28 -6.57 -11.43
N GLU A 251 16.69 -6.05 -10.37
CA GLU A 251 15.74 -6.80 -9.55
C GLU A 251 14.59 -5.89 -9.09
N PHE A 252 13.35 -6.39 -9.25
CA PHE A 252 12.20 -5.83 -8.53
C PHE A 252 12.09 -6.52 -7.18
N SER A 253 12.53 -5.87 -6.14
CA SER A 253 12.72 -6.47 -4.83
C SER A 253 11.70 -6.02 -3.79
N LYS A 254 11.32 -6.93 -2.90
CA LYS A 254 10.73 -6.56 -1.62
C LYS A 254 11.83 -6.34 -0.61
N ASN A 255 11.87 -5.12 -0.06
CA ASN A 255 12.77 -4.72 1.00
C ASN A 255 11.98 -4.44 2.28
N PHE A 256 12.63 -4.60 3.43
CA PHE A 256 11.99 -4.59 4.74
C PHE A 256 12.76 -3.66 5.67
N ARG A 257 12.08 -2.65 6.24
CA ARG A 257 12.65 -1.74 7.22
C ARG A 257 11.77 -1.68 8.45
N ASN A 258 12.33 -2.01 9.61
CA ASN A 258 11.61 -2.08 10.88
C ASN A 258 11.48 -0.68 11.52
N GLU A 259 10.80 0.20 10.82
CA GLU A 259 10.64 1.61 11.12
C GLU A 259 9.17 2.01 11.24
N GLY A 260 8.90 3.30 11.42
CA GLY A 260 7.55 3.83 11.50
C GLY A 260 6.76 3.69 10.21
N MET A 261 5.44 3.74 10.32
CA MET A 261 4.50 3.74 9.20
C MET A 261 3.81 5.08 9.10
N ASP A 262 3.84 5.68 7.91
CA ASP A 262 3.14 6.93 7.60
C ASP A 262 2.51 6.90 6.20
N ARG A 263 2.25 8.06 5.61
CA ARG A 263 1.67 8.16 4.26
C ARG A 263 2.64 7.80 3.13
N THR A 264 3.94 7.76 3.40
CA THR A 264 5.01 7.55 2.41
C THR A 264 5.87 6.34 2.73
N HIS A 265 5.75 5.77 3.93
CA HIS A 265 6.52 4.63 4.42
C HIS A 265 5.65 3.46 4.83
N ASN A 266 6.04 2.27 4.39
CA ASN A 266 5.47 0.98 4.79
C ASN A 266 6.63 0.04 5.12
N PRO A 267 6.58 -0.75 6.20
CA PRO A 267 7.70 -1.61 6.63
C PRO A 267 8.16 -2.62 5.58
N GLU A 268 7.27 -2.99 4.67
CA GLU A 268 7.52 -3.78 3.48
C GLU A 268 7.19 -2.93 2.25
N PHE A 269 8.15 -2.71 1.38
CA PHE A 269 7.98 -1.89 0.17
C PHE A 269 8.65 -2.53 -1.03
N THR A 270 8.32 -2.05 -2.22
CA THR A 270 8.94 -2.52 -3.46
C THR A 270 9.92 -1.48 -3.98
N ALA A 271 11.18 -1.90 -4.17
CA ALA A 271 12.18 -1.16 -4.91
C ALA A 271 12.49 -1.86 -6.23
N MET A 272 12.95 -1.11 -7.20
CA MET A 272 13.65 -1.61 -8.37
C MET A 272 15.11 -1.14 -8.27
N GLU A 273 16.04 -2.07 -8.31
CA GLU A 273 17.47 -1.74 -8.37
C GLU A 273 18.11 -2.30 -9.64
N ILE A 274 18.98 -1.53 -10.26
CA ILE A 274 19.74 -1.89 -11.45
C ILE A 274 21.19 -1.46 -11.29
N TYR A 275 22.12 -2.32 -11.72
CA TYR A 275 23.56 -2.08 -11.71
C TYR A 275 24.10 -2.37 -13.11
N VAL A 276 24.86 -1.40 -13.66
CA VAL A 276 25.37 -1.48 -15.04
C VAL A 276 26.88 -1.19 -15.04
N ALA A 277 27.64 -2.17 -15.54
CA ALA A 277 29.09 -2.06 -15.68
C ALA A 277 29.49 -1.04 -16.75
N TYR A 278 30.67 -0.44 -16.58
CA TYR A 278 31.29 0.53 -17.50
C TYR A 278 30.45 1.82 -17.68
N LYS A 279 29.65 2.17 -16.64
CA LYS A 279 28.83 3.38 -16.57
C LYS A 279 29.16 4.16 -15.30
N ASP A 280 28.86 5.46 -15.33
CA ASP A 280 28.97 6.37 -14.19
C ASP A 280 27.62 7.06 -13.86
N TYR A 281 27.61 7.87 -12.81
CA TYR A 281 26.39 8.54 -12.35
C TYR A 281 25.84 9.56 -13.37
N ASN A 282 26.68 10.16 -14.24
CA ASN A 282 26.22 11.07 -15.28
C ASN A 282 25.40 10.33 -16.34
N TRP A 283 25.91 9.18 -16.79
CA TRP A 283 25.14 8.29 -17.69
C TRP A 283 23.86 7.81 -17.01
N MET A 284 23.91 7.51 -15.71
CA MET A 284 22.75 7.02 -14.98
C MET A 284 21.67 8.09 -14.82
N MET A 285 22.00 9.40 -14.74
CA MET A 285 21.03 10.49 -14.78
C MET A 285 20.24 10.47 -16.11
N GLU A 286 20.94 10.41 -17.25
CA GLU A 286 20.30 10.35 -18.57
C GLU A 286 19.47 9.08 -18.76
N PHE A 287 19.96 7.96 -18.25
CA PHE A 287 19.22 6.69 -18.25
C PHE A 287 17.92 6.79 -17.43
N THR A 288 18.00 7.40 -16.25
CA THR A 288 16.83 7.61 -15.37
C THR A 288 15.80 8.53 -16.01
N GLU A 289 16.22 9.62 -16.63
CA GLU A 289 15.34 10.54 -17.39
C GLU A 289 14.55 9.77 -18.46
N ASN A 290 15.25 9.03 -19.32
CA ASN A 290 14.66 8.26 -20.40
C ASN A 290 13.71 7.15 -19.89
N LEU A 291 14.11 6.46 -18.82
CA LEU A 291 13.30 5.42 -18.18
C LEU A 291 11.98 5.98 -17.64
N LEU A 292 12.03 7.09 -16.91
CA LEU A 292 10.84 7.66 -16.28
C LEU A 292 9.89 8.30 -17.31
N GLU A 293 10.43 8.95 -18.35
CA GLU A 293 9.63 9.43 -19.49
C GLU A 293 8.92 8.26 -20.18
N HIS A 294 9.65 7.17 -20.48
CA HIS A 294 9.08 5.95 -21.06
C HIS A 294 7.96 5.37 -20.17
N CYS A 295 8.19 5.28 -18.87
CA CYS A 295 7.21 4.76 -17.92
C CYS A 295 5.95 5.64 -17.83
N ALA A 296 6.09 6.97 -17.78
CA ALA A 296 4.96 7.90 -17.75
C ALA A 296 4.09 7.75 -19.00
N MET A 297 4.73 7.69 -20.18
CA MET A 297 4.05 7.47 -21.45
C MET A 297 3.32 6.11 -21.50
N ALA A 298 3.94 5.04 -21.03
CA ALA A 298 3.34 3.71 -21.03
C ALA A 298 2.13 3.60 -20.08
N VAL A 299 2.18 4.28 -18.93
CA VAL A 299 1.14 4.23 -17.89
C VAL A 299 -0.02 5.17 -18.20
N ASN A 300 0.28 6.41 -18.60
CA ASN A 300 -0.70 7.50 -18.73
C ASN A 300 -0.94 7.97 -20.17
N GLY A 301 -0.09 7.62 -21.13
CA GLY A 301 -0.12 8.14 -22.51
C GLY A 301 0.40 9.57 -22.61
N THR A 302 0.97 10.14 -21.55
CA THR A 302 1.54 11.48 -21.46
C THR A 302 2.65 11.50 -20.43
N THR A 303 3.58 12.44 -20.53
CA THR A 303 4.62 12.71 -19.53
C THR A 303 4.12 13.54 -18.35
N ASP A 304 2.97 14.20 -18.48
CA ASP A 304 2.35 14.97 -17.42
C ASP A 304 1.57 14.06 -16.46
N ALA A 305 1.87 14.17 -15.18
CA ALA A 305 1.21 13.44 -14.10
C ALA A 305 0.68 14.43 -13.05
N PRO A 306 -0.65 14.55 -12.87
CA PRO A 306 -1.19 15.34 -11.78
C PRO A 306 -0.85 14.69 -10.44
N PHE A 307 -0.44 15.48 -9.44
CA PHE A 307 -0.19 15.02 -8.09
C PHE A 307 -0.64 16.07 -7.05
N GLY A 308 -1.76 15.81 -6.41
CA GLY A 308 -2.39 16.75 -5.50
C GLY A 308 -2.75 18.06 -6.21
N LYS A 309 -2.15 19.18 -5.78
CA LYS A 309 -2.33 20.50 -6.39
C LYS A 309 -1.32 20.80 -7.51
N HIS A 310 -0.37 19.91 -7.75
CA HIS A 310 0.72 20.10 -8.70
C HIS A 310 0.50 19.27 -9.97
N SER A 311 1.14 19.66 -11.06
CA SER A 311 1.35 18.84 -12.25
C SER A 311 2.84 18.58 -12.40
N VAL A 312 3.24 17.33 -12.38
CA VAL A 312 4.62 16.88 -12.54
C VAL A 312 4.83 16.49 -13.99
N ASN A 313 5.88 16.99 -14.62
CA ASN A 313 6.24 16.61 -15.98
C ASN A 313 7.48 15.74 -15.98
N PHE A 314 7.34 14.47 -16.39
CA PHE A 314 8.43 13.50 -16.48
C PHE A 314 9.17 13.54 -17.84
N LYS A 315 9.02 14.61 -18.63
CA LYS A 315 9.76 14.77 -19.88
C LYS A 315 11.21 15.20 -19.61
N ALA A 316 12.15 14.49 -20.19
CA ALA A 316 13.57 14.85 -20.14
C ALA A 316 13.87 16.17 -20.89
N PRO A 317 14.95 16.93 -20.56
CA PRO A 317 15.87 16.70 -19.44
C PRO A 317 15.38 17.28 -18.11
N TYR A 318 15.87 16.76 -16.98
CA TYR A 318 15.57 17.28 -15.65
C TYR A 318 16.63 18.28 -15.17
N LYS A 319 16.24 19.17 -14.22
CA LYS A 319 17.15 20.10 -13.54
C LYS A 319 18.19 19.30 -12.74
N ARG A 320 19.46 19.76 -12.75
CA ARG A 320 20.55 19.21 -11.93
C ARG A 320 21.04 20.32 -11.02
N VAL A 321 21.15 20.04 -9.73
CA VAL A 321 21.57 21.00 -8.68
C VAL A 321 22.48 20.26 -7.71
N THR A 322 23.62 20.82 -7.37
CA THR A 322 24.46 20.22 -6.31
C THR A 322 23.79 20.40 -4.94
N MET A 323 24.06 19.50 -3.99
CA MET A 323 23.54 19.64 -2.63
C MET A 323 23.97 20.96 -1.99
N THR A 324 25.21 21.38 -2.23
CA THR A 324 25.74 22.67 -1.74
C THR A 324 24.96 23.85 -2.32
N ASP A 325 24.74 23.87 -3.64
CA ASP A 325 23.99 24.95 -4.30
C ASP A 325 22.52 24.98 -3.82
N ALA A 326 21.90 23.81 -3.62
CA ALA A 326 20.55 23.71 -3.08
C ALA A 326 20.45 24.34 -1.68
N ILE A 327 21.40 24.04 -0.81
CA ILE A 327 21.41 24.61 0.55
C ILE A 327 21.65 26.12 0.50
N ILE A 328 22.58 26.59 -0.35
CA ILE A 328 22.83 28.04 -0.53
C ILE A 328 21.55 28.73 -1.08
N GLU A 329 20.89 28.14 -2.10
CA GLU A 329 19.70 28.71 -2.74
C GLU A 329 18.58 28.99 -1.71
N PHE A 330 18.33 28.04 -0.79
CA PHE A 330 17.16 28.14 0.11
C PHE A 330 17.49 28.64 1.52
N THR A 331 18.76 28.60 1.95
CA THR A 331 19.14 29.01 3.31
C THR A 331 20.12 30.20 3.35
N GLY A 332 20.78 30.47 2.24
CA GLY A 332 21.88 31.43 2.18
C GLY A 332 23.17 30.97 2.87
N PHE A 333 23.22 29.71 3.33
CA PHE A 333 24.35 29.15 4.08
C PHE A 333 25.21 28.24 3.19
N ASP A 334 26.51 28.55 3.07
CA ASP A 334 27.48 27.73 2.37
C ASP A 334 28.08 26.69 3.33
N ILE A 335 27.88 25.42 3.03
CA ILE A 335 28.40 24.29 3.83
C ILE A 335 29.86 23.95 3.53
N THR A 336 30.46 24.53 2.47
CA THR A 336 31.79 24.18 1.99
C THR A 336 32.84 24.47 3.07
N GLY A 337 33.66 23.45 3.40
CA GLY A 337 34.73 23.57 4.38
C GLY A 337 34.29 23.80 5.82
N LYS A 338 32.99 23.73 6.13
CA LYS A 338 32.45 23.93 7.49
C LYS A 338 32.78 22.76 8.41
N SER A 339 33.11 23.08 9.63
CA SER A 339 33.26 22.11 10.72
C SER A 339 31.90 21.65 11.23
N GLU A 340 31.86 20.48 11.86
CA GLU A 340 30.65 19.93 12.51
C GLU A 340 30.00 20.94 13.46
N LYS A 341 30.81 21.67 14.25
CA LYS A 341 30.33 22.70 15.16
C LYS A 341 29.64 23.87 14.42
N GLU A 342 30.22 24.36 13.32
CA GLU A 342 29.63 25.45 12.53
C GLU A 342 28.30 25.00 11.87
N LEU A 343 28.25 23.76 11.40
CA LEU A 343 27.02 23.17 10.83
C LEU A 343 25.93 23.02 11.90
N ALA A 344 26.29 22.55 13.10
CA ALA A 344 25.34 22.41 14.21
C ALA A 344 24.81 23.78 14.67
N GLU A 345 25.66 24.81 14.74
CA GLU A 345 25.25 26.17 15.06
C GLU A 345 24.31 26.75 13.99
N ALA A 346 24.62 26.55 12.71
CA ALA A 346 23.78 26.97 11.60
C ALA A 346 22.42 26.26 11.60
N ALA A 347 22.39 24.92 11.78
CA ALA A 347 21.17 24.14 11.85
C ALA A 347 20.25 24.61 13.00
N ARG A 348 20.81 24.81 14.20
CA ARG A 348 20.05 25.40 15.34
C ARG A 348 19.54 26.81 15.02
N GLY A 349 20.34 27.63 14.34
CA GLY A 349 19.93 28.97 13.90
C GLY A 349 18.76 28.94 12.89
N MET A 350 18.62 27.86 12.13
CA MET A 350 17.51 27.62 11.21
C MET A 350 16.30 26.95 11.90
N GLY A 351 16.38 26.67 13.21
CA GLY A 351 15.29 26.04 13.98
C GLY A 351 15.21 24.53 13.78
N ILE A 352 16.33 23.88 13.41
CA ILE A 352 16.43 22.43 13.29
C ILE A 352 16.91 21.87 14.64
N ASP A 353 16.27 20.79 15.11
CA ASP A 353 16.70 20.10 16.32
C ASP A 353 18.02 19.36 16.07
N VAL A 354 19.02 19.63 16.87
CA VAL A 354 20.36 19.06 16.76
C VAL A 354 20.74 18.42 18.09
N ASP A 355 21.02 17.13 18.07
CA ASP A 355 21.61 16.41 19.19
C ASP A 355 23.12 16.23 19.05
N ASP A 356 23.79 15.81 20.14
CA ASP A 356 25.24 15.69 20.20
C ASP A 356 25.78 14.42 19.51
N THR A 357 24.90 13.57 18.93
CA THR A 357 25.30 12.36 18.19
C THR A 357 25.40 12.61 16.70
N MET A 358 24.87 13.74 16.21
CA MET A 358 24.86 14.08 14.79
C MET A 358 26.25 14.50 14.30
N GLY A 359 26.84 13.67 13.47
CA GLY A 359 28.08 13.99 12.75
C GLY A 359 27.84 14.95 11.58
N LYS A 360 28.91 15.40 10.93
CA LYS A 360 28.90 16.38 9.81
C LYS A 360 27.90 15.99 8.71
N GLY A 361 27.95 14.74 8.24
CA GLY A 361 27.04 14.25 7.19
C GLY A 361 25.57 14.36 7.59
N LYS A 362 25.22 13.91 8.81
CA LYS A 362 23.83 13.97 9.31
C LYS A 362 23.33 15.40 9.46
N LEU A 363 24.16 16.33 9.92
CA LEU A 363 23.80 17.75 10.02
C LEU A 363 23.49 18.38 8.65
N ILE A 364 24.25 18.03 7.61
CA ILE A 364 23.99 18.50 6.24
C ILE A 364 22.68 17.91 5.72
N ASP A 365 22.43 16.63 5.97
CA ASP A 365 21.21 15.93 5.59
C ASP A 365 19.97 16.58 6.22
N GLU A 366 20.02 16.85 7.52
CA GLU A 366 18.93 17.53 8.22
C GLU A 366 18.66 18.96 7.69
N ILE A 367 19.74 19.73 7.39
CA ILE A 367 19.58 21.06 6.78
C ILE A 367 18.90 20.95 5.42
N PHE A 368 19.34 20.00 4.57
CA PHE A 368 18.75 19.80 3.26
C PHE A 368 17.30 19.32 3.35
N GLY A 369 17.02 18.30 4.15
CA GLY A 369 15.68 17.72 4.34
C GLY A 369 14.65 18.77 4.82
N GLU A 370 15.01 19.53 5.86
CA GLU A 370 14.08 20.49 6.47
C GLU A 370 13.90 21.78 5.67
N LYS A 371 14.90 22.22 4.90
CA LYS A 371 14.86 23.54 4.23
C LYS A 371 14.76 23.48 2.72
N CYS A 372 15.28 22.43 2.08
CA CYS A 372 15.44 22.40 0.63
C CYS A 372 14.54 21.37 -0.05
N GLU A 373 14.44 20.15 0.50
CA GLU A 373 13.75 19.00 -0.13
C GLU A 373 12.34 19.35 -0.61
N GLY A 374 11.55 20.00 0.26
CA GLY A 374 10.15 20.37 0.00
C GLY A 374 9.94 21.39 -1.13
N GLN A 375 11.01 22.05 -1.60
CA GLN A 375 10.95 23.08 -2.64
C GLN A 375 10.97 22.50 -4.06
N TYR A 376 11.46 21.26 -4.23
CA TYR A 376 11.61 20.63 -5.53
C TYR A 376 10.31 19.93 -5.97
N ILE A 377 9.48 20.65 -6.74
CA ILE A 377 8.20 20.12 -7.24
C ILE A 377 8.40 19.31 -8.53
N GLN A 378 9.15 19.85 -9.51
CA GLN A 378 9.47 19.15 -10.75
C GLN A 378 10.65 18.19 -10.55
N PRO A 379 10.76 17.13 -11.35
CA PRO A 379 11.88 16.21 -11.27
C PRO A 379 13.22 16.97 -11.31
N THR A 380 13.99 16.84 -10.25
CA THR A 380 15.28 17.55 -10.08
C THR A 380 16.27 16.59 -9.46
N PHE A 381 17.42 16.41 -10.12
CA PHE A 381 18.55 15.69 -9.53
C PHE A 381 19.29 16.60 -8.55
N ILE A 382 19.42 16.12 -7.33
CA ILE A 382 20.33 16.68 -6.34
C ILE A 382 21.63 15.85 -6.42
N THR A 383 22.76 16.49 -6.69
CA THR A 383 24.03 15.80 -6.98
C THR A 383 25.10 16.14 -5.95
N ASP A 384 26.20 15.39 -6.00
CA ASP A 384 27.46 15.69 -5.32
C ASP A 384 27.30 15.75 -3.79
N TYR A 385 26.83 14.64 -3.25
CA TYR A 385 26.64 14.45 -1.81
C TYR A 385 27.97 14.39 -1.05
N PRO A 386 28.02 14.90 0.20
CA PRO A 386 29.18 14.72 1.06
C PRO A 386 29.56 13.25 1.26
N LYS A 387 30.84 12.98 1.33
CA LYS A 387 31.41 11.63 1.42
C LYS A 387 30.93 10.87 2.66
N GLU A 388 30.76 11.58 3.77
CA GLU A 388 30.32 11.01 5.04
C GLU A 388 28.90 10.42 4.99
N MET A 389 28.06 10.89 4.06
CA MET A 389 26.70 10.42 3.86
C MET A 389 26.59 9.19 2.94
N SER A 390 27.68 8.76 2.32
CA SER A 390 27.62 7.87 1.16
C SER A 390 28.70 6.77 1.21
N PRO A 391 28.61 5.80 2.13
CA PRO A 391 29.68 4.83 2.38
C PRO A 391 29.94 3.84 1.23
N LEU A 392 29.00 3.67 0.31
CA LEU A 392 29.09 2.74 -0.83
C LEU A 392 29.37 3.45 -2.17
N CYS A 393 29.44 4.80 -2.15
CA CYS A 393 29.60 5.61 -3.35
C CYS A 393 31.08 5.90 -3.66
N LYS A 394 31.42 6.00 -4.95
CA LYS A 394 32.73 6.44 -5.42
C LYS A 394 32.95 7.89 -5.02
N GLU A 395 34.21 8.21 -4.64
CA GLU A 395 34.69 9.57 -4.45
C GLU A 395 34.51 10.37 -5.76
N HIS A 396 34.10 11.64 -5.65
CA HIS A 396 33.93 12.51 -6.80
C HIS A 396 35.28 12.80 -7.47
N ARG A 397 35.32 12.70 -8.79
CA ARG A 397 36.57 12.80 -9.60
C ARG A 397 37.30 14.11 -9.45
N ASP A 398 36.64 15.22 -9.13
CA ASP A 398 37.20 16.56 -9.03
C ASP A 398 37.27 17.10 -7.59
N ASN A 399 36.54 16.47 -6.64
CA ASN A 399 36.53 16.91 -5.25
C ASN A 399 36.40 15.71 -4.27
N PRO A 400 37.48 15.34 -3.56
CA PRO A 400 37.53 14.15 -2.71
C PRO A 400 36.65 14.24 -1.44
N GLU A 401 36.08 15.42 -1.11
CA GLU A 401 35.11 15.57 0.00
C GLU A 401 33.70 15.20 -0.41
N LEU A 402 33.44 15.02 -1.71
CA LEU A 402 32.14 14.69 -2.28
C LEU A 402 32.14 13.28 -2.88
N THR A 403 30.94 12.82 -3.26
CA THR A 403 30.74 11.55 -3.97
C THR A 403 29.98 11.75 -5.27
N GLU A 404 30.22 10.89 -6.25
CA GLU A 404 29.45 10.80 -7.49
C GLU A 404 28.08 10.15 -7.23
N ARG A 405 27.20 10.88 -6.55
CA ARG A 405 25.85 10.43 -6.16
C ARG A 405 24.81 11.45 -6.58
N PHE A 406 23.63 10.97 -6.92
CA PHE A 406 22.45 11.81 -7.02
C PHE A 406 21.23 11.16 -6.36
N GLU A 407 20.31 12.01 -5.93
CA GLU A 407 18.93 11.65 -5.65
C GLU A 407 17.99 12.43 -6.57
N LEU A 408 16.91 11.78 -7.02
CA LEU A 408 15.89 12.43 -7.83
C LEU A 408 14.71 12.84 -6.94
N MET A 409 14.54 14.14 -6.79
CA MET A 409 13.46 14.75 -6.03
C MET A 409 12.26 15.08 -6.92
N VAL A 410 11.05 14.73 -6.44
CA VAL A 410 9.77 15.06 -7.07
C VAL A 410 8.75 15.40 -5.98
N CYS A 411 8.16 16.59 -6.03
CA CYS A 411 7.22 17.09 -5.02
C CYS A 411 7.72 16.92 -3.56
N GLY A 412 9.00 17.23 -3.33
CA GLY A 412 9.64 17.11 -2.03
C GLY A 412 9.76 15.67 -1.54
N LYS A 413 9.96 14.72 -2.47
CA LYS A 413 10.17 13.30 -2.15
C LYS A 413 11.23 12.70 -3.05
N GLU A 414 12.19 12.01 -2.45
CA GLU A 414 13.10 11.13 -3.16
C GLU A 414 12.33 9.99 -3.83
N ILE A 415 12.51 9.80 -5.13
CA ILE A 415 11.97 8.66 -5.89
C ILE A 415 13.05 7.75 -6.45
N ALA A 416 14.28 8.25 -6.59
CA ALA A 416 15.42 7.48 -7.05
C ALA A 416 16.70 7.95 -6.38
N ASN A 417 17.63 7.01 -6.16
CA ASN A 417 18.97 7.24 -5.63
C ASN A 417 19.97 6.43 -6.47
N ALA A 418 21.05 7.04 -6.90
CA ALA A 418 22.03 6.40 -7.75
C ALA A 418 23.42 7.01 -7.56
N TYR A 419 24.45 6.22 -7.89
CA TYR A 419 25.82 6.67 -7.81
C TYR A 419 26.76 5.84 -8.69
N SER A 420 27.98 6.39 -8.91
CA SER A 420 29.13 5.58 -9.33
C SER A 420 29.55 4.73 -8.14
N GLU A 421 29.67 3.43 -8.34
CA GLU A 421 29.93 2.46 -7.28
C GLU A 421 31.36 2.52 -6.78
N LEU A 422 31.54 2.47 -5.46
CA LEU A 422 32.86 2.28 -4.87
C LEU A 422 33.32 0.85 -5.16
N ASN A 423 34.41 0.73 -5.93
CA ASN A 423 34.98 -0.54 -6.37
C ASN A 423 36.41 -0.80 -5.87
N ASP A 424 36.93 0.06 -5.00
CA ASP A 424 38.17 -0.17 -4.27
C ASP A 424 37.88 -0.93 -2.97
N PRO A 425 38.35 -2.19 -2.83
CA PRO A 425 38.03 -3.00 -1.64
C PRO A 425 38.70 -2.47 -0.36
N ILE A 426 39.82 -1.76 -0.48
CA ILE A 426 40.54 -1.21 0.68
C ILE A 426 39.80 0.02 1.22
N GLU A 427 39.42 0.92 0.32
CA GLU A 427 38.62 2.09 0.70
C GLU A 427 37.22 1.66 1.21
N GLN A 428 36.58 0.67 0.56
CA GLN A 428 35.28 0.17 0.99
C GLN A 428 35.33 -0.41 2.40
N ARG A 429 36.38 -1.16 2.74
CA ARG A 429 36.60 -1.66 4.10
C ARG A 429 36.73 -0.52 5.10
N ALA A 430 37.55 0.48 4.81
CA ALA A 430 37.76 1.62 5.69
C ALA A 430 36.45 2.37 5.97
N ARG A 431 35.62 2.58 4.94
CA ARG A 431 34.31 3.27 5.11
C ARG A 431 33.31 2.44 5.92
N LEU A 432 33.25 1.12 5.75
CA LEU A 432 32.40 0.25 6.56
C LEU A 432 32.88 0.18 8.03
N GLU A 433 34.20 0.25 8.27
CA GLU A 433 34.75 0.35 9.64
C GLU A 433 34.41 1.69 10.32
N GLU A 434 34.30 2.78 9.54
CA GLU A 434 33.81 4.06 10.06
C GLU A 434 32.30 3.98 10.41
N GLN A 435 31.50 3.34 9.59
CA GLN A 435 30.08 3.09 9.90
C GLN A 435 29.91 2.27 11.19
N LEU A 436 30.74 1.24 11.39
CA LEU A 436 30.69 0.44 12.61
C LEU A 436 30.94 1.27 13.88
N LYS A 437 31.86 2.26 13.82
CA LYS A 437 32.10 3.20 14.93
C LYS A 437 30.88 4.07 15.26
N LEU A 438 30.05 4.39 14.29
CA LEU A 438 28.77 5.09 14.51
C LEU A 438 27.77 4.18 15.21
N SER A 439 27.70 2.91 14.82
CA SER A 439 26.87 1.91 15.49
C SER A 439 27.26 1.74 16.98
N GLU A 440 28.57 1.71 17.28
CA GLU A 440 29.06 1.63 18.67
C GLU A 440 28.68 2.86 19.52
N LYS A 441 28.39 4.00 18.89
CA LYS A 441 27.89 5.23 19.54
C LYS A 441 26.37 5.24 19.70
N GLY A 442 25.67 4.20 19.24
CA GLY A 442 24.22 4.03 19.39
C GLY A 442 23.40 4.31 18.14
N ASP A 443 24.03 4.41 16.97
CA ASP A 443 23.33 4.48 15.69
C ASP A 443 22.86 3.08 15.26
N ASP A 444 21.59 2.77 15.49
CA ASP A 444 20.97 1.47 15.16
C ASP A 444 20.79 1.27 13.63
N GLU A 445 21.02 2.27 12.82
CA GLU A 445 20.87 2.25 11.36
C GLU A 445 22.22 2.07 10.62
N ALA A 446 23.33 2.14 11.33
CA ALA A 446 24.67 2.00 10.76
C ALA A 446 24.89 0.62 10.12
N MET A 447 25.63 0.59 9.00
CA MET A 447 25.86 -0.63 8.24
C MET A 447 26.84 -1.58 8.93
N PHE A 448 26.59 -2.88 8.77
CA PHE A 448 27.49 -3.96 9.21
C PHE A 448 28.57 -4.24 8.17
N ILE A 449 29.71 -4.79 8.62
CA ILE A 449 30.78 -5.23 7.71
C ILE A 449 30.40 -6.60 7.13
N ASP A 450 30.19 -6.64 5.81
CA ASP A 450 30.05 -7.87 5.05
C ASP A 450 31.39 -8.27 4.42
N ASN A 451 32.10 -9.19 5.11
CA ASN A 451 33.40 -9.67 4.65
C ASN A 451 33.34 -10.48 3.35
N ASP A 452 32.18 -11.07 3.02
CA ASP A 452 32.01 -11.78 1.76
C ASP A 452 31.84 -10.79 0.58
N PHE A 453 31.16 -9.69 0.81
CA PHE A 453 31.09 -8.60 -0.17
C PHE A 453 32.48 -7.99 -0.41
N LEU A 454 33.26 -7.70 0.65
CA LEU A 454 34.62 -7.18 0.52
C LEU A 454 35.51 -8.16 -0.26
N ARG A 455 35.46 -9.44 0.04
CA ARG A 455 36.17 -10.49 -0.71
C ARG A 455 35.73 -10.53 -2.18
N ALA A 456 34.44 -10.32 -2.49
CA ALA A 456 33.97 -10.24 -3.87
C ALA A 456 34.63 -9.04 -4.60
N LEU A 457 34.71 -7.86 -3.97
CA LEU A 457 35.37 -6.71 -4.55
C LEU A 457 36.88 -6.96 -4.80
N GLU A 458 37.55 -7.77 -3.97
CA GLU A 458 38.95 -8.16 -4.15
C GLU A 458 39.18 -9.00 -5.44
N TYR A 459 38.14 -9.68 -5.96
CA TYR A 459 38.21 -10.32 -7.28
C TYR A 459 38.10 -9.32 -8.44
N GLY A 460 37.75 -8.07 -8.15
CA GLY A 460 37.65 -6.98 -9.11
C GLY A 460 36.23 -6.71 -9.56
N MET A 461 35.73 -5.52 -9.29
CA MET A 461 34.47 -5.00 -9.85
C MET A 461 34.82 -3.91 -10.87
N PRO A 462 34.35 -4.00 -12.13
CA PRO A 462 34.57 -2.92 -13.11
C PRO A 462 33.91 -1.62 -12.64
N PRO A 463 34.28 -0.45 -13.22
CA PRO A 463 33.50 0.76 -13.01
C PRO A 463 32.03 0.48 -13.28
N THR A 464 31.16 0.82 -12.32
CA THR A 464 29.75 0.44 -12.33
C THR A 464 28.92 1.59 -11.81
N SER A 465 27.72 1.79 -12.32
CA SER A 465 26.74 2.68 -11.73
C SER A 465 25.49 1.89 -11.32
N GLY A 466 25.00 2.15 -10.11
CA GLY A 466 23.77 1.58 -9.58
C GLY A 466 22.68 2.62 -9.43
N LEU A 467 21.43 2.18 -9.54
CA LEU A 467 20.24 3.00 -9.39
C LEU A 467 19.18 2.22 -8.62
N GLY A 468 18.63 2.81 -7.57
CA GLY A 468 17.45 2.34 -6.87
C GLY A 468 16.27 3.27 -7.12
N ILE A 469 15.08 2.71 -7.41
CA ILE A 469 13.81 3.45 -7.58
C ILE A 469 12.77 2.89 -6.62
N GLY A 470 12.17 3.77 -5.82
CA GLY A 470 11.01 3.42 -4.99
C GLY A 470 9.75 3.23 -5.83
N MET A 471 9.43 1.97 -6.17
CA MET A 471 8.31 1.64 -7.06
C MET A 471 6.95 2.09 -6.51
N ASP A 472 6.76 2.01 -5.21
CA ASP A 472 5.52 2.43 -4.57
C ASP A 472 5.37 3.95 -4.64
N ARG A 473 6.45 4.72 -4.44
CA ARG A 473 6.43 6.18 -4.60
C ARG A 473 6.21 6.59 -6.06
N LEU A 474 6.88 5.96 -7.01
CA LEU A 474 6.70 6.28 -8.42
C LEU A 474 5.26 6.07 -8.88
N ILE A 475 4.62 4.96 -8.49
CA ILE A 475 3.21 4.72 -8.84
C ILE A 475 2.26 5.71 -8.14
N MET A 476 2.58 6.18 -6.93
CA MET A 476 1.82 7.26 -6.28
C MET A 476 1.77 8.50 -7.18
N PHE A 477 2.91 8.94 -7.72
CA PHE A 477 2.96 10.09 -8.63
C PHE A 477 2.18 9.84 -9.92
N LEU A 478 2.40 8.70 -10.57
CA LEU A 478 1.76 8.37 -11.84
C LEU A 478 0.24 8.14 -11.74
N THR A 479 -0.30 7.96 -10.53
CA THR A 479 -1.72 7.68 -10.30
C THR A 479 -2.43 8.71 -9.41
N ASN A 480 -1.76 9.83 -9.09
CA ASN A 480 -2.29 10.88 -8.21
C ASN A 480 -2.73 10.37 -6.83
N ASN A 481 -2.00 9.45 -6.24
CA ASN A 481 -2.26 8.95 -4.89
C ASN A 481 -1.25 9.52 -3.90
N GLN A 482 -1.72 10.23 -2.89
CA GLN A 482 -0.87 10.90 -1.90
C GLN A 482 -0.53 10.02 -0.69
N SER A 483 -0.91 8.75 -0.72
CA SER A 483 -0.60 7.77 0.32
C SER A 483 -0.15 6.45 -0.28
N ILE A 484 0.94 5.89 0.25
CA ILE A 484 1.47 4.58 -0.14
C ILE A 484 0.43 3.46 0.06
N GLN A 485 -0.46 3.60 1.03
CA GLN A 485 -1.53 2.64 1.31
C GLN A 485 -2.55 2.54 0.17
N GLU A 486 -2.71 3.58 -0.65
CA GLU A 486 -3.59 3.55 -1.83
C GLU A 486 -3.01 2.71 -2.98
N VAL A 487 -1.69 2.56 -3.04
CA VAL A 487 -0.99 1.84 -4.11
C VAL A 487 -0.51 0.44 -3.70
N LEU A 488 -0.78 0.04 -2.47
CA LEU A 488 -0.56 -1.32 -1.94
C LEU A 488 -1.90 -2.06 -1.85
N PHE A 489 -1.93 -3.34 -2.26
CA PHE A 489 -3.15 -4.15 -2.11
C PHE A 489 -3.51 -4.34 -0.63
N PHE A 490 -2.53 -4.71 0.18
CA PHE A 490 -2.69 -4.99 1.61
C PHE A 490 -1.56 -4.29 2.39
N PRO A 491 -1.70 -2.98 2.66
CA PRO A 491 -0.72 -2.25 3.45
C PRO A 491 -0.69 -2.78 4.88
N GLN A 492 0.46 -2.67 5.53
CA GLN A 492 0.54 -2.96 6.97
C GLN A 492 -0.37 -1.98 7.73
N MET A 493 -1.19 -2.52 8.64
CA MET A 493 -2.14 -1.75 9.42
C MET A 493 -1.88 -1.92 10.92
N LYS A 494 -2.10 -0.86 11.68
CA LYS A 494 -2.14 -0.97 13.14
C LYS A 494 -3.24 -1.97 13.53
N PRO A 495 -3.07 -2.74 14.62
CA PRO A 495 -4.12 -3.63 15.10
C PRO A 495 -5.45 -2.87 15.25
N GLU A 496 -6.55 -3.51 14.85
CA GLU A 496 -7.87 -2.96 15.15
C GLU A 496 -7.98 -2.75 16.67
N LYS A 497 -8.42 -1.56 17.07
CA LYS A 497 -8.86 -1.36 18.44
C LYS A 497 -10.03 -2.32 18.64
N LYS A 498 -9.80 -3.44 19.31
CA LYS A 498 -10.89 -4.35 19.67
C LYS A 498 -11.95 -3.50 20.37
N ALA A 499 -13.15 -3.50 19.83
CA ALA A 499 -14.28 -2.93 20.56
C ALA A 499 -14.26 -3.60 21.94
N ILE A 500 -14.08 -2.80 22.99
CA ILE A 500 -14.09 -3.32 24.36
C ILE A 500 -15.51 -3.78 24.56
N VAL A 501 -15.74 -5.10 24.47
CA VAL A 501 -17.03 -5.68 24.84
C VAL A 501 -17.00 -5.72 26.36
N PRO A 502 -17.79 -4.89 27.04
CA PRO A 502 -17.79 -4.86 28.48
C PRO A 502 -18.27 -6.23 29.00
N LYS A 503 -17.59 -6.77 29.99
CA LYS A 503 -17.97 -8.01 30.66
C LYS A 503 -18.48 -7.70 32.06
N PRO A 504 -19.70 -8.16 32.42
CA PRO A 504 -20.24 -7.97 33.77
C PRO A 504 -19.26 -8.35 34.87
N GLU A 505 -18.56 -9.49 34.67
CA GLU A 505 -17.64 -10.05 35.66
C GLU A 505 -16.47 -9.12 35.98
N ASP A 506 -16.01 -8.31 35.04
CA ASP A 506 -14.89 -7.39 35.24
C ASP A 506 -15.27 -6.23 36.18
N PHE A 507 -16.52 -5.79 36.12
CA PHE A 507 -17.06 -4.75 37.00
C PHE A 507 -17.41 -5.31 38.38
N ILE A 508 -17.96 -6.51 38.43
CA ILE A 508 -18.24 -7.21 39.70
C ILE A 508 -16.92 -7.44 40.51
N LYS A 509 -15.84 -7.84 39.85
CA LYS A 509 -14.54 -8.04 40.47
C LYS A 509 -13.95 -6.83 41.16
N ILE A 510 -14.27 -5.62 40.70
CA ILE A 510 -13.81 -4.37 41.33
C ILE A 510 -14.81 -3.85 42.37
N GLY A 511 -15.88 -4.59 42.66
CA GLY A 511 -16.84 -4.26 43.70
C GLY A 511 -18.07 -3.48 43.25
N VAL A 512 -18.36 -3.40 41.96
CA VAL A 512 -19.62 -2.79 41.46
C VAL A 512 -20.79 -3.70 41.87
N PRO A 513 -21.81 -3.18 42.60
CA PRO A 513 -23.00 -3.93 42.95
C PRO A 513 -23.72 -4.48 41.73
N GLN A 514 -24.26 -5.70 41.83
CA GLN A 514 -24.89 -6.41 40.71
C GLN A 514 -25.98 -5.57 40.00
N GLU A 515 -26.78 -4.86 40.74
CA GLU A 515 -27.83 -3.98 40.21
C GLU A 515 -27.33 -2.76 39.47
N TRP A 516 -26.05 -2.39 39.64
CA TRP A 516 -25.40 -1.27 38.99
C TRP A 516 -24.56 -1.68 37.79
N VAL A 517 -24.27 -2.97 37.60
CA VAL A 517 -23.33 -3.45 36.58
C VAL A 517 -23.74 -2.99 35.17
N ASP A 518 -25.01 -3.15 34.80
CA ASP A 518 -25.48 -2.76 33.46
C ASP A 518 -25.35 -1.25 33.22
N VAL A 519 -25.65 -0.44 34.22
CA VAL A 519 -25.55 1.02 34.15
C VAL A 519 -24.09 1.45 34.00
N VAL A 520 -23.20 0.88 34.80
CA VAL A 520 -21.76 1.17 34.78
C VAL A 520 -21.13 0.69 33.48
N MET A 521 -21.49 -0.50 33.01
CA MET A 521 -21.02 -1.06 31.74
C MET A 521 -21.44 -0.17 30.54
N HIS A 522 -22.69 0.25 30.54
CA HIS A 522 -23.19 1.13 29.47
C HIS A 522 -22.46 2.48 29.43
N GLU A 523 -22.14 3.01 30.61
CA GLU A 523 -21.55 4.35 30.72
C GLU A 523 -20.03 4.38 30.49
N PHE A 524 -19.30 3.36 30.96
CA PHE A 524 -17.84 3.39 30.96
C PHE A 524 -17.19 2.35 30.02
N LEU A 525 -17.94 1.40 29.49
CA LEU A 525 -17.51 0.37 28.53
C LEU A 525 -16.36 -0.54 29.01
N SER A 526 -15.55 -0.15 29.99
CA SER A 526 -14.49 -0.99 30.60
C SER A 526 -14.09 -0.43 31.96
N VAL A 527 -13.51 -1.29 32.81
CA VAL A 527 -12.91 -0.92 34.08
C VAL A 527 -11.78 0.10 33.91
N THR A 528 -10.99 -0.01 32.84
CA THR A 528 -9.93 0.97 32.52
C THR A 528 -10.51 2.35 32.29
N LYS A 529 -11.55 2.47 31.43
CA LYS A 529 -12.21 3.75 31.20
C LYS A 529 -12.92 4.31 32.43
N LEU A 530 -13.43 3.46 33.29
CA LEU A 530 -13.98 3.87 34.59
C LEU A 530 -12.88 4.49 35.45
N LYS A 531 -11.70 3.86 35.52
CA LYS A 531 -10.56 4.32 36.34
C LYS A 531 -9.81 5.54 35.76
N GLU A 532 -10.10 5.94 34.54
CA GLU A 532 -9.64 7.22 33.96
C GLU A 532 -10.36 8.44 34.59
N ASN A 533 -11.45 8.21 35.31
CA ASN A 533 -12.22 9.25 36.00
C ASN A 533 -11.89 9.29 37.50
N LYS A 534 -12.26 10.37 38.17
CA LYS A 534 -12.19 10.42 39.66
C LYS A 534 -13.44 9.76 40.27
N ALA A 535 -13.29 9.06 41.39
CA ALA A 535 -14.40 8.42 42.10
C ALA A 535 -15.59 9.34 42.36
N THR A 536 -15.33 10.59 42.73
CA THR A 536 -16.36 11.62 42.93
C THR A 536 -17.14 11.93 41.65
N GLN A 537 -16.49 11.97 40.49
CA GLN A 537 -17.14 12.22 39.19
C GLN A 537 -18.00 11.03 38.79
N VAL A 538 -17.49 9.80 38.97
CA VAL A 538 -18.23 8.55 38.70
C VAL A 538 -19.46 8.46 39.57
N HIS A 539 -19.33 8.72 40.88
CA HIS A 539 -20.44 8.75 41.83
C HIS A 539 -21.53 9.73 41.43
N GLN A 540 -21.16 11.00 41.14
CA GLN A 540 -22.12 12.01 40.70
C GLN A 540 -22.84 11.65 39.42
N LYS A 541 -22.08 11.14 38.42
CA LYS A 541 -22.61 10.77 37.13
C LYS A 541 -23.60 9.60 37.21
N LEU A 542 -23.24 8.54 37.92
CA LEU A 542 -24.10 7.37 38.07
C LEU A 542 -25.38 7.70 38.84
N ASN A 543 -25.28 8.38 39.96
CA ASN A 543 -26.48 8.80 40.72
C ASN A 543 -27.35 9.82 39.95
N GLY A 544 -26.72 10.65 39.09
CA GLY A 544 -27.43 11.52 38.12
C GLY A 544 -28.22 10.70 37.10
N LEU A 545 -27.60 9.69 36.50
CA LEU A 545 -28.27 8.77 35.57
C LEU A 545 -29.42 8.01 36.23
N ARG A 546 -29.24 7.51 37.46
CA ARG A 546 -30.28 6.86 38.24
C ARG A 546 -31.51 7.75 38.37
N LYS A 547 -31.34 9.00 38.79
CA LYS A 547 -32.45 9.97 38.96
C LYS A 547 -33.10 10.29 37.62
N LYS A 548 -32.31 10.59 36.60
CA LYS A 548 -32.82 10.95 35.25
C LYS A 548 -33.65 9.84 34.63
N ASN A 549 -33.19 8.58 34.74
CA ASN A 549 -33.81 7.42 34.14
C ASN A 549 -34.79 6.72 35.10
N LYS A 550 -35.03 7.26 36.31
CA LYS A 550 -35.93 6.70 37.33
C LYS A 550 -35.66 5.22 37.62
N LEU A 551 -34.36 4.84 37.70
CA LEU A 551 -33.98 3.44 37.93
C LEU A 551 -34.38 3.00 39.36
N PRO A 552 -34.99 1.80 39.51
CA PRO A 552 -35.45 1.29 40.82
C PRO A 552 -34.30 0.62 41.62
N ILE A 553 -33.14 1.26 41.66
CA ILE A 553 -31.94 0.78 42.37
C ILE A 553 -31.55 1.77 43.47
N ALA A 554 -30.87 1.29 44.52
CA ALA A 554 -30.41 2.12 45.61
C ALA A 554 -29.36 3.18 45.12
N ALA A 555 -29.27 4.33 45.76
CA ALA A 555 -28.25 5.32 45.46
C ALA A 555 -26.89 4.79 45.93
N LEU A 556 -25.86 4.94 45.09
CA LEU A 556 -24.47 4.64 45.49
C LEU A 556 -24.00 5.68 46.54
N GLN A 557 -23.24 5.17 47.51
CA GLN A 557 -22.48 6.01 48.44
C GLN A 557 -21.09 6.29 47.85
N LEU A 558 -20.50 7.43 48.16
CA LEU A 558 -19.19 7.77 47.61
C LEU A 558 -18.12 6.75 48.02
N GLU A 559 -18.14 6.33 49.27
CA GLU A 559 -17.23 5.33 49.88
C GLU A 559 -17.32 3.94 49.19
N GLU A 560 -18.49 3.59 48.59
CA GLU A 560 -18.64 2.37 47.78
C GLU A 560 -17.95 2.55 46.42
N VAL A 561 -18.11 3.71 45.78
CA VAL A 561 -17.47 3.98 44.49
C VAL A 561 -15.96 4.10 44.62
N GLU A 562 -15.45 4.65 45.72
CA GLU A 562 -14.01 4.77 46.00
C GLU A 562 -13.32 3.39 46.07
N LYS A 563 -14.02 2.35 46.47
CA LYS A 563 -13.48 0.96 46.52
C LYS A 563 -13.26 0.35 45.12
N TRP A 564 -13.81 0.93 44.07
CA TRP A 564 -13.65 0.43 42.69
C TRP A 564 -12.30 0.87 42.08
N PHE A 565 -11.64 1.84 42.67
CA PHE A 565 -10.39 2.45 42.20
C PHE A 565 -9.16 1.88 42.90
#